data_12eba69f3c952cf65d6f24307a0b5531
#
_entry.id   12eba69f3c952cf65d6f24307a0b5531
#
_cell.length_a   1.000
_cell.length_b   1.000
_cell.length_c   1.000
_cell.angle_alpha   90.00
_cell.angle_beta   90.00
_cell.angle_gamma   90.00
#
_symmetry.space_group_name_H-M   'P 1'
#
loop_
_entity.id
_entity.type
_entity.pdbx_description
1 polymer ?
#
loop_
_entity_poly.entity_id
_entity_poly.type
_entity_poly.pdbx_seq_one_letter_code
_entity_poly.pdbx_strand_id
1 'polypeptide(L)'
;MILFRPVGQAELQLIANSGYCAFPPRLPEQPIFYPVLNEKYACEIAQKWNIHDKASGYRGFVTKFEIEDDFIKRYEIQTVGAGYHQELWIPAEELDDFNHHIVGKIEVVRSFG
;
A
#
# COMPACT_ATOMS: atom_id res chain seq x y z
N MET A 1 -11.38 -2.79 -8.00
CA MET A 1 -10.14 -3.59 -7.96
C MET A 1 -9.67 -3.72 -6.51
N ILE A 2 -9.34 -4.92 -6.11
CA ILE A 2 -8.76 -5.17 -4.78
C ILE A 2 -7.25 -5.04 -4.88
N LEU A 3 -6.67 -4.25 -3.99
CA LEU A 3 -5.23 -4.02 -3.92
C LEU A 3 -4.74 -4.28 -2.50
N PHE A 4 -3.42 -4.42 -2.38
CA PHE A 4 -2.74 -4.67 -1.12
C PHE A 4 -1.57 -3.71 -0.98
N ARG A 5 -1.22 -3.39 0.27
CA ARG A 5 -0.03 -2.59 0.53
C ARG A 5 0.61 -3.02 1.85
N PRO A 6 1.88 -3.43 1.81
CA PRO A 6 2.63 -3.66 3.04
C PRO A 6 3.05 -2.32 3.64
N VAL A 7 2.87 -2.16 4.94
CA VAL A 7 3.19 -0.92 5.66
C VAL A 7 3.94 -1.24 6.94
N GLY A 8 4.75 -0.30 7.41
CA GLY A 8 5.35 -0.36 8.73
C GLY A 8 4.41 0.17 9.80
N GLN A 9 4.87 0.13 11.06
CA GLN A 9 4.06 0.51 12.21
C GLN A 9 3.63 1.99 12.17
N ALA A 10 4.53 2.89 11.77
CA ALA A 10 4.23 4.32 11.73
C ALA A 10 3.17 4.64 10.68
N GLU A 11 3.27 4.06 9.50
CA GLU A 11 2.26 4.26 8.45
C GLU A 11 0.91 3.69 8.86
N LEU A 12 0.91 2.51 9.48
CA LEU A 12 -0.34 1.91 9.96
C LEU A 12 -1.02 2.80 10.99
N GLN A 13 -0.26 3.42 11.90
CA GLN A 13 -0.83 4.34 12.89
C GLN A 13 -1.53 5.52 12.21
N LEU A 14 -0.92 6.07 11.17
CA LEU A 14 -1.52 7.18 10.41
C LEU A 14 -2.77 6.74 9.64
N ILE A 15 -2.78 5.53 9.11
CA ILE A 15 -3.97 4.95 8.49
C ILE A 15 -5.09 4.82 9.52
N ALA A 16 -4.79 4.29 10.71
CA ALA A 16 -5.76 4.15 11.79
C ALA A 16 -6.30 5.52 12.23
N ASN A 17 -5.43 6.54 12.30
CA ASN A 17 -5.84 7.90 12.67
C ASN A 17 -6.82 8.51 11.66
N SER A 18 -6.79 8.07 10.40
CA SER A 18 -7.76 8.48 9.38
C SER A 18 -9.11 7.74 9.50
N GLY A 19 -9.24 6.82 10.45
CA GLY A 19 -10.38 5.92 10.54
C GLY A 19 -10.33 4.81 9.51
N TYR A 20 -9.13 4.41 9.08
CA TYR A 20 -8.89 3.40 8.04
C TYR A 20 -9.48 3.81 6.68
N CYS A 21 -9.51 5.10 6.39
CA CYS A 21 -10.09 5.64 5.17
C CYS A 21 -9.05 6.12 4.15
N ALA A 22 -7.81 6.37 4.58
CA ALA A 22 -6.82 7.00 3.72
C ALA A 22 -5.39 6.56 4.08
N PHE A 23 -4.54 6.48 3.05
CA PHE A 23 -3.10 6.37 3.23
C PHE A 23 -2.52 7.76 3.48
N PRO A 24 -1.51 7.89 4.35
CA PRO A 24 -0.93 9.20 4.66
C PRO A 24 -0.14 9.77 3.49
N PRO A 25 0.06 11.09 3.44
CA PRO A 25 0.89 11.71 2.41
C PRO A 25 2.30 11.12 2.39
N ARG A 26 2.89 11.06 1.19
CA ARG A 26 4.27 10.58 1.03
C ARG A 26 5.26 11.62 1.55
N LEU A 27 6.41 11.16 2.00
CA LEU A 27 7.51 12.03 2.38
C LEU A 27 8.14 12.64 1.11
N PRO A 28 8.83 13.81 1.22
CA PRO A 28 9.42 14.47 0.04
C PRO A 28 10.35 13.58 -0.79
N GLU A 29 11.05 12.64 -0.15
CA GLU A 29 11.95 11.72 -0.81
C GLU A 29 11.25 10.48 -1.39
N GLN A 30 9.92 10.41 -1.28
CA GLN A 30 9.11 9.27 -1.75
C GLN A 30 8.14 9.73 -2.83
N PRO A 31 8.60 9.84 -4.09
CA PRO A 31 7.77 10.42 -5.17
C PRO A 31 6.64 9.51 -5.65
N ILE A 32 6.65 8.23 -5.29
CA ILE A 32 5.71 7.25 -5.80
C ILE A 32 5.05 6.48 -4.64
N PHE A 33 3.76 6.21 -4.75
CA PHE A 33 3.00 5.34 -3.88
C PHE A 33 2.77 4.01 -4.61
N TYR A 34 3.09 2.87 -3.97
CA TYR A 34 3.11 1.55 -4.60
C TYR A 34 2.09 0.60 -3.97
N PRO A 35 0.84 0.54 -4.44
CA PRO A 35 -0.01 -0.59 -4.09
C PRO A 35 0.32 -1.79 -4.99
N VAL A 36 0.13 -2.99 -4.46
CA VAL A 36 0.42 -4.24 -5.20
C VAL A 36 -0.86 -5.03 -5.45
N LEU A 37 -0.81 -5.93 -6.44
CA LEU A 37 -2.01 -6.57 -6.96
C LEU A 37 -2.39 -7.87 -6.25
N ASN A 38 -1.52 -8.42 -5.41
CA ASN A 38 -1.84 -9.67 -4.71
C ASN A 38 -1.24 -9.72 -3.31
N GLU A 39 -1.88 -10.52 -2.46
CA GLU A 39 -1.48 -10.65 -1.06
C GLU A 39 -0.11 -11.31 -0.91
N LYS A 40 0.19 -12.30 -1.75
CA LYS A 40 1.47 -13.02 -1.69
C LYS A 40 2.65 -12.06 -1.84
N TYR A 41 2.59 -11.18 -2.83
CA TYR A 41 3.65 -10.20 -3.06
C TYR A 41 3.76 -9.22 -1.89
N ALA A 42 2.61 -8.74 -1.39
CA ALA A 42 2.61 -7.84 -0.23
C ALA A 42 3.23 -8.50 1.00
N CYS A 43 2.93 -9.79 1.26
CA CYS A 43 3.52 -10.54 2.36
C CYS A 43 5.02 -10.70 2.20
N GLU A 44 5.51 -10.97 0.99
CA GLU A 44 6.94 -11.06 0.73
C GLU A 44 7.66 -9.75 1.04
N ILE A 45 7.09 -8.61 0.65
CA ILE A 45 7.68 -7.30 0.95
C ILE A 45 7.72 -7.08 2.46
N ALA A 46 6.63 -7.38 3.16
CA ALA A 46 6.56 -7.22 4.61
C ALA A 46 7.62 -8.06 5.32
N GLN A 47 7.79 -9.31 4.90
CA GLN A 47 8.75 -10.25 5.50
C GLN A 47 10.20 -9.95 5.14
N LYS A 48 10.45 -9.44 3.94
CA LYS A 48 11.83 -9.17 3.46
C LYS A 48 12.30 -7.76 3.77
N TRP A 49 11.39 -6.82 3.96
CA TRP A 49 11.71 -5.42 4.15
C TRP A 49 11.25 -4.87 5.51
N ASN A 50 9.93 -4.83 5.75
CA ASN A 50 9.39 -4.10 6.91
C ASN A 50 9.89 -4.62 8.26
N ILE A 51 9.99 -5.93 8.44
CA ILE A 51 10.43 -6.50 9.72
C ILE A 51 11.91 -6.26 10.01
N HIS A 52 12.69 -5.85 9.01
CA HIS A 52 14.11 -5.54 9.14
C HIS A 52 14.37 -4.03 9.09
N ASP A 53 13.34 -3.22 8.91
CA ASP A 53 13.45 -1.78 8.71
C ASP A 53 13.12 -1.02 9.98
N LYS A 54 14.09 -0.24 10.48
CA LYS A 54 13.92 0.55 11.70
C LYS A 54 12.78 1.57 11.56
N ALA A 55 12.65 2.21 10.39
CA ALA A 55 11.59 3.17 10.14
C ALA A 55 10.20 2.54 10.17
N SER A 56 10.10 1.23 9.92
CA SER A 56 8.86 0.45 10.03
C SER A 56 8.61 -0.05 11.46
N GLY A 57 9.51 0.24 12.42
CA GLY A 57 9.43 -0.28 13.77
C GLY A 57 9.71 -1.78 13.84
N TYR A 58 10.42 -2.33 12.85
CA TYR A 58 10.71 -3.77 12.72
C TYR A 58 9.45 -4.61 12.65
N ARG A 59 8.36 -4.03 12.14
CA ARG A 59 7.07 -4.71 11.97
C ARG A 59 6.53 -4.44 10.58
N GLY A 60 5.84 -5.45 10.01
CA GLY A 60 5.17 -5.32 8.74
C GLY A 60 3.71 -5.71 8.85
N PHE A 61 2.85 -4.94 8.22
CA PHE A 61 1.42 -5.22 8.17
C PHE A 61 0.99 -5.18 6.72
N VAL A 62 0.20 -6.17 6.30
CA VAL A 62 -0.37 -6.15 4.95
C VAL A 62 -1.78 -5.60 5.05
N THR A 63 -2.01 -4.51 4.34
CA THR A 63 -3.34 -3.92 4.21
C THR A 63 -4.01 -4.36 2.92
N LYS A 64 -5.32 -4.45 2.94
CA LYS A 64 -6.17 -4.79 1.81
C LYS A 64 -7.24 -3.72 1.67
N PHE A 65 -7.50 -3.29 0.44
CA PHE A 65 -8.51 -2.27 0.19
C PHE A 65 -9.04 -2.40 -1.23
N GLU A 66 -10.19 -1.79 -1.47
CA GLU A 66 -10.80 -1.73 -2.80
C GLU A 66 -10.69 -0.31 -3.34
N ILE A 67 -10.36 -0.17 -4.63
CA ILE A 67 -10.32 1.10 -5.34
C ILE A 67 -11.26 1.03 -6.52
N GLU A 68 -11.96 2.14 -6.84
CA GLU A 68 -12.90 2.21 -7.96
C GLU A 68 -12.21 1.85 -9.27
N ASP A 69 -12.80 0.94 -10.04
CA ASP A 69 -12.23 0.41 -11.28
C ASP A 69 -11.99 1.51 -12.32
N ASP A 70 -12.92 2.43 -12.46
CA ASP A 70 -12.80 3.52 -13.44
C ASP A 70 -11.65 4.47 -13.13
N PHE A 71 -11.39 4.69 -11.84
CA PHE A 71 -10.26 5.52 -11.42
C PHE A 71 -8.93 4.84 -11.70
N ILE A 72 -8.82 3.56 -11.31
CA ILE A 72 -7.54 2.83 -11.35
C ILE A 72 -7.06 2.53 -12.78
N LYS A 73 -7.95 2.53 -13.75
CA LYS A 73 -7.63 2.28 -15.17
C LYS A 73 -6.59 3.23 -15.74
N ARG A 74 -6.42 4.41 -15.15
CA ARG A 74 -5.43 5.40 -15.62
C ARG A 74 -3.98 4.99 -15.36
N TYR A 75 -3.76 3.96 -14.55
CA TYR A 75 -2.41 3.51 -14.19
C TYR A 75 -2.12 2.16 -14.82
N GLU A 76 -0.91 2.01 -15.37
CA GLU A 76 -0.47 0.74 -15.94
C GLU A 76 0.00 -0.21 -14.86
N ILE A 77 -0.29 -1.51 -15.03
CA ILE A 77 0.25 -2.55 -14.17
C ILE A 77 1.72 -2.75 -14.52
N GLN A 78 2.59 -2.63 -13.50
CA GLN A 78 4.04 -2.82 -13.65
C GLN A 78 4.41 -4.20 -13.10
N THR A 79 5.08 -5.01 -13.91
CA THR A 79 5.62 -6.30 -13.47
C THR A 79 7.12 -6.11 -13.27
N VAL A 80 7.59 -6.20 -12.00
CA VAL A 80 8.96 -5.78 -11.65
C VAL A 80 9.89 -6.93 -11.26
N GLY A 81 9.38 -8.14 -11.16
CA GLY A 81 10.17 -9.32 -10.76
C GLY A 81 9.53 -10.58 -11.30
N ALA A 82 9.21 -11.54 -10.42
CA ALA A 82 8.43 -12.71 -10.83
C ALA A 82 7.08 -12.27 -11.40
N GLY A 83 6.41 -13.15 -12.14
CA GLY A 83 5.17 -12.79 -12.85
C GLY A 83 4.08 -12.24 -11.95
N TYR A 84 4.05 -12.62 -10.65
CA TYR A 84 3.07 -12.10 -9.70
C TYR A 84 3.54 -10.85 -8.96
N HIS A 85 4.77 -10.39 -9.17
CA HIS A 85 5.29 -9.14 -8.62
C HIS A 85 4.75 -7.96 -9.41
N GLN A 86 3.45 -7.73 -9.28
CA GLN A 86 2.74 -6.69 -10.01
C GLN A 86 2.34 -5.56 -9.07
N GLU A 87 2.58 -4.34 -9.50
CA GLU A 87 2.30 -3.15 -8.71
C GLU A 87 1.81 -2.01 -9.60
N LEU A 88 1.23 -0.99 -8.97
CA LEU A 88 0.86 0.26 -9.62
C LEU A 88 1.75 1.37 -9.08
N TRP A 89 2.08 2.32 -9.94
CA TRP A 89 2.92 3.47 -9.58
C TRP A 89 2.06 4.72 -9.58
N ILE A 90 1.67 5.16 -8.40
CA ILE A 90 0.82 6.33 -8.22
C ILE A 90 1.73 7.50 -7.84
N PRO A 91 1.80 8.58 -8.65
CA PRO A 91 2.57 9.75 -8.25
C PRO A 91 2.09 10.30 -6.91
N ALA A 92 3.03 10.70 -6.06
CA ALA A 92 2.71 11.16 -4.70
C ALA A 92 1.69 12.30 -4.68
N GLU A 93 1.74 13.20 -5.67
CA GLU A 93 0.79 14.32 -5.78
C GLU A 93 -0.63 13.89 -6.14
N GLU A 94 -0.82 12.64 -6.56
CA GLU A 94 -2.15 12.10 -6.90
C GLU A 94 -2.72 11.24 -5.78
N LEU A 95 -2.02 11.10 -4.67
CA LEU A 95 -2.44 10.21 -3.58
C LEU A 95 -3.74 10.68 -2.91
N ASP A 96 -3.94 11.98 -2.76
CA ASP A 96 -5.20 12.51 -2.21
C ASP A 96 -6.38 12.08 -3.08
N ASP A 97 -6.25 12.21 -4.40
CA ASP A 97 -7.27 11.80 -5.35
C ASP A 97 -7.51 10.29 -5.28
N PHE A 98 -6.41 9.52 -5.20
CA PHE A 98 -6.47 8.08 -5.02
C PHE A 98 -7.29 7.72 -3.76
N ASN A 99 -6.98 8.35 -2.63
CA ASN A 99 -7.68 8.09 -1.37
C ASN A 99 -9.19 8.35 -1.48
N HIS A 100 -9.61 9.37 -2.23
CA HIS A 100 -11.03 9.69 -2.43
C HIS A 100 -11.77 8.61 -3.22
N HIS A 101 -11.06 7.72 -3.92
CA HIS A 101 -11.65 6.65 -4.72
C HIS A 101 -11.57 5.29 -4.05
N ILE A 102 -11.10 5.22 -2.80
CA ILE A 102 -11.13 3.99 -2.02
C ILE A 102 -12.58 3.70 -1.62
N VAL A 103 -13.02 2.46 -1.86
CA VAL A 103 -14.37 1.99 -1.53
C VAL A 103 -14.33 1.28 -0.19
N GLY A 104 -15.05 1.82 0.81
CA GLY A 104 -15.07 1.24 2.15
C GLY A 104 -13.79 1.52 2.93
N LYS A 105 -13.39 0.59 3.78
CA LYS A 105 -12.27 0.75 4.71
C LYS A 105 -11.04 -0.03 4.26
N ILE A 106 -9.87 0.46 4.67
CA ILE A 106 -8.61 -0.27 4.56
C ILE A 106 -8.58 -1.29 5.69
N GLU A 107 -8.28 -2.55 5.38
CA GLU A 107 -8.24 -3.65 6.34
C GLU A 107 -6.82 -4.15 6.55
N VAL A 108 -6.47 -4.50 7.78
CA VAL A 108 -5.21 -5.21 8.06
C VAL A 108 -5.49 -6.70 7.98
N VAL A 109 -4.87 -7.40 7.04
CA VAL A 109 -5.12 -8.83 6.81
C VAL A 109 -3.97 -9.74 7.26
N ARG A 110 -2.76 -9.20 7.43
CA ARG A 110 -1.58 -9.94 7.92
C ARG A 110 -0.73 -9.03 8.79
N SER A 111 0.00 -9.61 9.73
CA SER A 111 1.02 -8.90 10.50
C SER A 111 2.24 -9.79 10.68
N PHE A 112 3.43 -9.18 10.68
CA PHE A 112 4.72 -9.84 10.80
C PHE A 112 5.63 -9.05 11.74
N GLY A 113 6.52 -9.76 12.41
CA GLY A 113 7.50 -9.16 13.33
C GLY A 113 7.21 -9.26 14.80
#